data_5ce7307c565ff9c9ec3313e990c7eb90
#
_entry.id   5ce7307c565ff9c9ec3313e990c7eb90
#
_cell.length_a   1.000
_cell.length_b   1.000
_cell.length_c   1.000
_cell.angle_alpha   90.00
_cell.angle_beta   90.00
_cell.angle_gamma   90.00
#
_symmetry.space_group_name_H-M   'P 1'
#
loop_
_entity.id
_entity.type
_entity.pdbx_description
1 polymer ?
#
loop_
_entity_poly.entity_id
_entity_poly.type
_entity_poly.pdbx_seq_one_letter_code
_entity_poly.pdbx_strand_id
1 'polypeptide(L)'
;MDHPRGRVALITGANAGIGKECARQLGLSGAYGKIILACRNESRAQLAKKELEAATGRTIFAITILDVSDPASVRTALASMDEPVDDLIMNAGGSGGKTPLALTKSGATQIFASNVQGHVILLDGLIQAGMLKRAAVFAGSEAARGVPKLGMKRPTMVTFSSDEFASLCDGSYFRERKPDGTLAYSQVKLVGAMWMAATSHRNPGLKLLTVSPGNTSGTEVTRDMPLPIRLLLKTVLMPIVLPALGMVHRVDAGAGRLIEGLNNGALKNGVFYASKADTLTGPMIDQSEIMPELANRAYQDNANEAVHRFVG
;
A
#
# COMPACT_ATOMS: atom_id res chain seq x y z
N MET A 1 4.27 24.94 8.55
CA MET A 1 5.37 25.27 9.49
C MET A 1 6.53 24.35 9.14
N ASP A 2 7.62 24.91 8.62
CA ASP A 2 8.83 24.11 8.35
C ASP A 2 9.48 23.77 9.71
N HIS A 3 9.58 22.48 10.00
CA HIS A 3 10.35 22.01 11.14
C HIS A 3 11.83 22.36 10.92
N PRO A 4 12.52 23.00 11.86
CA PRO A 4 13.95 23.33 11.73
C PRO A 4 14.84 22.09 11.56
N ARG A 5 14.32 20.89 11.79
CA ARG A 5 15.00 19.58 11.61
C ARG A 5 14.56 18.81 10.37
N GLY A 6 13.70 19.38 9.49
CA GLY A 6 13.08 18.68 8.37
C GLY A 6 11.95 17.73 8.82
N ARG A 7 11.13 17.26 7.85
CA ARG A 7 10.01 16.33 8.11
C ARG A 7 10.49 14.93 8.47
N VAL A 8 9.60 14.16 9.12
CA VAL A 8 9.79 12.73 9.39
C VAL A 8 8.86 11.92 8.52
N ALA A 9 9.38 10.95 7.75
CA ALA A 9 8.59 10.01 6.98
C ALA A 9 8.71 8.59 7.53
N LEU A 10 7.60 7.83 7.54
CA LEU A 10 7.58 6.40 7.80
C LEU A 10 7.10 5.67 6.55
N ILE A 11 7.84 4.63 6.13
CA ILE A 11 7.54 3.87 4.91
C ILE A 11 7.53 2.38 5.25
N THR A 12 6.38 1.72 5.08
CA THR A 12 6.29 0.27 5.27
C THR A 12 6.82 -0.47 4.04
N GLY A 13 7.55 -1.58 4.26
CA GLY A 13 8.16 -2.35 3.17
C GLY A 13 9.29 -1.62 2.44
N ALA A 14 10.03 -0.76 3.15
CA ALA A 14 11.05 0.12 2.59
C ALA A 14 12.40 -0.57 2.26
N ASN A 15 12.51 -1.88 2.45
CA ASN A 15 13.77 -2.60 2.17
C ASN A 15 13.96 -3.01 0.70
N ALA A 16 12.95 -2.86 -0.15
CA ALA A 16 13.01 -3.25 -1.57
C ALA A 16 11.96 -2.53 -2.42
N GLY A 17 12.13 -2.60 -3.75
CA GLY A 17 11.14 -2.15 -4.73
C GLY A 17 10.67 -0.73 -4.52
N ILE A 18 9.35 -0.51 -4.63
CA ILE A 18 8.71 0.81 -4.57
C ILE A 18 8.98 1.51 -3.23
N GLY A 19 8.87 0.80 -2.10
CA GLY A 19 9.09 1.42 -0.78
C GLY A 19 10.52 1.91 -0.59
N LYS A 20 11.53 1.15 -1.04
CA LYS A 20 12.93 1.58 -1.02
C LYS A 20 13.16 2.78 -1.94
N GLU A 21 12.55 2.77 -3.11
CA GLU A 21 12.67 3.88 -4.06
C GLU A 21 11.97 5.15 -3.54
N CYS A 22 10.82 5.02 -2.84
CA CYS A 22 10.22 6.14 -2.12
C CYS A 22 11.20 6.74 -1.10
N ALA A 23 11.84 5.89 -0.29
CA ALA A 23 12.83 6.34 0.68
C ALA A 23 14.02 7.08 0.01
N ARG A 24 14.49 6.58 -1.14
CA ARG A 24 15.55 7.24 -1.91
C ARG A 24 15.12 8.60 -2.43
N GLN A 25 13.95 8.71 -3.06
CA GLN A 25 13.45 9.99 -3.62
C GLN A 25 13.18 11.01 -2.51
N LEU A 26 12.57 10.61 -1.40
CA LEU A 26 12.37 11.48 -0.24
C LEU A 26 13.72 11.93 0.35
N GLY A 27 14.70 11.03 0.42
CA GLY A 27 16.06 11.35 0.87
C GLY A 27 16.74 12.42 0.01
N LEU A 28 16.58 12.33 -1.31
CA LEU A 28 17.13 13.30 -2.26
C LEU A 28 16.39 14.65 -2.28
N SER A 29 15.13 14.70 -1.85
CA SER A 29 14.31 15.92 -1.90
C SER A 29 14.80 17.04 -0.98
N GLY A 30 15.62 16.74 0.01
CA GLY A 30 16.08 17.70 1.02
C GLY A 30 15.03 18.08 2.07
N ALA A 31 13.76 17.72 1.88
CA ALA A 31 12.66 18.12 2.74
C ALA A 31 12.55 17.30 4.05
N TYR A 32 13.24 16.17 4.13
CA TYR A 32 13.17 15.25 5.27
C TYR A 32 14.46 15.23 6.07
N GLY A 33 14.30 15.29 7.39
CA GLY A 33 15.40 15.14 8.36
C GLY A 33 15.53 13.71 8.87
N LYS A 34 14.45 12.90 8.76
CA LYS A 34 14.45 11.47 9.13
C LYS A 34 13.50 10.68 8.24
N ILE A 35 13.92 9.49 7.82
CA ILE A 35 13.11 8.53 7.06
C ILE A 35 13.18 7.17 7.76
N ILE A 36 12.05 6.71 8.28
CA ILE A 36 11.92 5.45 9.02
C ILE A 36 11.59 4.33 8.05
N LEU A 37 12.50 3.39 7.90
CA LEU A 37 12.36 2.19 7.10
C LEU A 37 11.66 1.10 7.93
N ALA A 38 10.34 0.99 7.83
CA ALA A 38 9.57 -0.02 8.56
C ALA A 38 9.56 -1.34 7.77
N CYS A 39 10.28 -2.34 8.27
CA CYS A 39 10.58 -3.59 7.58
C CYS A 39 10.52 -4.79 8.53
N ARG A 40 10.03 -5.95 8.06
CA ARG A 40 9.96 -7.16 8.88
C ARG A 40 11.29 -7.89 9.08
N ASN A 41 12.27 -7.68 8.21
CA ASN A 41 13.56 -8.37 8.25
C ASN A 41 14.68 -7.37 8.47
N GLU A 42 15.33 -7.45 9.62
CA GLU A 42 16.36 -6.52 10.04
C GLU A 42 17.59 -6.51 9.11
N SER A 43 18.11 -7.68 8.74
CA SER A 43 19.30 -7.77 7.88
C SER A 43 19.07 -7.11 6.51
N ARG A 44 17.87 -7.30 5.92
CA ARG A 44 17.51 -6.63 4.67
C ARG A 44 17.28 -5.13 4.86
N ALA A 45 16.74 -4.70 6.00
CA ALA A 45 16.59 -3.29 6.32
C ALA A 45 17.94 -2.59 6.48
N GLN A 46 18.89 -3.23 7.16
CA GLN A 46 20.25 -2.71 7.30
C GLN A 46 20.98 -2.59 5.95
N LEU A 47 20.84 -3.59 5.07
CA LEU A 47 21.37 -3.51 3.72
C LEU A 47 20.77 -2.36 2.93
N ALA A 48 19.43 -2.25 2.94
CA ALA A 48 18.71 -1.16 2.26
C ALA A 48 19.13 0.21 2.79
N LYS A 49 19.29 0.36 4.11
CA LYS A 49 19.79 1.60 4.72
C LYS A 49 21.15 1.99 4.17
N LYS A 50 22.14 1.07 4.16
CA LYS A 50 23.48 1.34 3.61
C LYS A 50 23.44 1.77 2.15
N GLU A 51 22.61 1.09 1.33
CA GLU A 51 22.45 1.42 -0.08
C GLU A 51 21.77 2.79 -0.28
N LEU A 52 20.80 3.15 0.57
CA LEU A 52 20.14 4.46 0.55
C LEU A 52 21.09 5.58 0.98
N GLU A 53 21.87 5.38 2.04
CA GLU A 53 22.90 6.32 2.49
C GLU A 53 23.93 6.58 1.40
N ALA A 54 24.43 5.53 0.74
CA ALA A 54 25.35 5.65 -0.39
C ALA A 54 24.73 6.36 -1.60
N ALA A 55 23.46 6.06 -1.92
CA ALA A 55 22.77 6.63 -3.08
C ALA A 55 22.35 8.08 -2.89
N THR A 56 22.16 8.54 -1.66
CA THR A 56 21.67 9.90 -1.35
C THR A 56 22.74 10.81 -0.75
N GLY A 57 23.85 10.25 -0.26
CA GLY A 57 24.87 10.98 0.50
C GLY A 57 24.37 11.46 1.87
N ARG A 58 23.26 10.89 2.41
CA ARG A 58 22.61 11.36 3.64
C ARG A 58 22.45 10.22 4.64
N THR A 59 22.65 10.52 5.94
CA THR A 59 22.56 9.56 7.06
C THR A 59 21.24 9.73 7.85
N ILE A 60 20.14 9.98 7.17
CA ILE A 60 18.82 10.27 7.76
C ILE A 60 17.90 9.06 7.88
N PHE A 61 18.37 7.86 7.53
CA PHE A 61 17.57 6.65 7.52
C PHE A 61 17.65 5.91 8.86
N ALA A 62 16.51 5.71 9.49
CA ALA A 62 16.32 4.89 10.67
C ALA A 62 15.58 3.59 10.31
N ILE A 63 15.70 2.57 11.15
CA ILE A 63 15.03 1.27 10.94
C ILE A 63 14.04 1.04 12.09
N THR A 64 12.84 0.60 11.75
CA THR A 64 11.85 0.05 12.68
C THR A 64 11.45 -1.34 12.22
N ILE A 65 11.57 -2.34 13.11
CA ILE A 65 11.13 -3.70 12.78
C ILE A 65 9.63 -3.79 12.93
N LEU A 66 8.95 -4.06 11.80
CA LEU A 66 7.50 -4.11 11.71
C LEU A 66 7.08 -5.10 10.63
N ASP A 67 6.33 -6.14 11.02
CA ASP A 67 5.62 -7.02 10.09
C ASP A 67 4.14 -6.64 10.05
N VAL A 68 3.69 -6.09 8.93
CA VAL A 68 2.28 -5.68 8.74
C VAL A 68 1.30 -6.84 8.80
N SER A 69 1.75 -8.09 8.63
CA SER A 69 0.90 -9.28 8.73
C SER A 69 0.74 -9.80 10.17
N ASP A 70 1.46 -9.19 11.12
CA ASP A 70 1.39 -9.53 12.55
C ASP A 70 0.92 -8.31 13.38
N PRO A 71 -0.33 -8.31 13.86
CA PRO A 71 -0.85 -7.24 14.70
C PRO A 71 0.00 -6.92 15.93
N ALA A 72 0.61 -7.94 16.55
CA ALA A 72 1.46 -7.73 17.73
C ALA A 72 2.75 -6.98 17.36
N SER A 73 3.36 -7.32 16.22
CA SER A 73 4.53 -6.61 15.70
C SER A 73 4.23 -5.14 15.42
N VAL A 74 3.06 -4.84 14.83
CA VAL A 74 2.65 -3.45 14.54
C VAL A 74 2.45 -2.67 15.84
N ARG A 75 1.76 -3.24 16.85
CA ARG A 75 1.55 -2.60 18.15
C ARG A 75 2.86 -2.36 18.89
N THR A 76 3.80 -3.31 18.85
CA THR A 76 5.13 -3.15 19.44
C THR A 76 5.90 -2.01 18.78
N ALA A 77 5.86 -1.94 17.44
CA ALA A 77 6.48 -0.84 16.72
C ALA A 77 5.88 0.52 17.08
N LEU A 78 4.54 0.63 17.17
CA LEU A 78 3.85 1.84 17.60
C LEU A 78 4.28 2.27 19.02
N ALA A 79 4.32 1.32 19.98
CA ALA A 79 4.70 1.60 21.36
C ALA A 79 6.16 2.06 21.49
N SER A 80 7.03 1.73 20.54
CA SER A 80 8.44 2.14 20.51
C SER A 80 8.68 3.48 19.82
N MET A 81 7.66 4.11 19.25
CA MET A 81 7.80 5.39 18.57
C MET A 81 7.84 6.52 19.60
N ASP A 82 8.88 7.34 19.53
CA ASP A 82 9.16 8.45 20.45
C ASP A 82 9.00 9.84 19.82
N GLU A 83 8.76 9.90 18.52
CA GLU A 83 8.58 11.15 17.79
C GLU A 83 7.43 11.10 16.77
N PRO A 84 6.78 12.26 16.49
CA PRO A 84 5.76 12.34 15.47
C PRO A 84 6.28 12.05 14.05
N VAL A 85 5.39 11.51 13.23
CA VAL A 85 5.58 11.26 11.80
C VAL A 85 4.76 12.28 11.00
N ASP A 86 5.41 13.02 10.12
CA ASP A 86 4.69 13.94 9.23
C ASP A 86 4.00 13.18 8.11
N ASP A 87 4.69 12.22 7.50
CA ASP A 87 4.26 11.50 6.32
C ASP A 87 4.36 9.98 6.48
N LEU A 88 3.27 9.29 6.17
CA LEU A 88 3.21 7.84 6.17
C LEU A 88 2.98 7.29 4.75
N ILE A 89 3.86 6.39 4.28
CA ILE A 89 3.63 5.60 3.07
C ILE A 89 3.36 4.14 3.46
N MET A 90 2.12 3.72 3.36
CA MET A 90 1.66 2.35 3.60
C MET A 90 1.82 1.52 2.32
N ASN A 91 3.08 1.11 2.03
CA ASN A 91 3.45 0.43 0.80
C ASN A 91 3.56 -1.09 0.95
N ALA A 92 3.84 -1.62 2.14
CA ALA A 92 3.97 -3.05 2.35
C ALA A 92 2.72 -3.80 1.87
N GLY A 93 2.91 -4.98 1.27
CA GLY A 93 1.82 -5.79 0.74
C GLY A 93 2.28 -6.71 -0.37
N GLY A 94 1.33 -7.35 -1.02
CA GLY A 94 1.58 -8.26 -2.14
C GLY A 94 0.51 -9.34 -2.30
N SER A 95 0.85 -10.41 -3.03
CA SER A 95 -0.09 -11.49 -3.38
C SER A 95 -0.54 -12.38 -2.21
N GLY A 96 -0.04 -12.16 -0.99
CA GLY A 96 -0.35 -13.01 0.18
C GLY A 96 0.47 -14.30 0.25
N GLY A 97 1.54 -14.42 -0.55
CA GLY A 97 2.44 -15.57 -0.55
C GLY A 97 1.84 -16.83 -1.22
N LYS A 98 2.26 -18.01 -0.79
CA LYS A 98 1.81 -19.29 -1.38
C LYS A 98 0.38 -19.67 -1.02
N THR A 99 -0.12 -19.22 0.12
CA THR A 99 -1.44 -19.53 0.66
C THR A 99 -2.20 -18.26 1.05
N PRO A 100 -2.59 -17.41 0.06
CA PRO A 100 -3.16 -16.10 0.34
C PRO A 100 -4.45 -16.13 1.15
N LEU A 101 -5.23 -17.20 1.03
CA LEU A 101 -6.50 -17.39 1.74
C LEU A 101 -6.36 -18.17 3.07
N ALA A 102 -5.14 -18.60 3.45
CA ALA A 102 -4.93 -19.20 4.75
C ALA A 102 -5.21 -18.19 5.87
N LEU A 103 -5.85 -18.64 6.95
CA LEU A 103 -6.17 -17.78 8.08
C LEU A 103 -4.95 -17.56 8.97
N THR A 104 -4.79 -16.33 9.41
CA THR A 104 -3.86 -15.93 10.47
C THR A 104 -4.46 -16.25 11.86
N LYS A 105 -3.69 -16.03 12.91
CA LYS A 105 -4.16 -16.16 14.29
C LYS A 105 -5.31 -15.19 14.63
N SER A 106 -5.41 -14.07 13.93
CA SER A 106 -6.48 -13.10 14.11
C SER A 106 -7.78 -13.46 13.36
N GLY A 107 -7.85 -14.62 12.69
CA GLY A 107 -9.00 -15.02 11.87
C GLY A 107 -9.08 -14.33 10.50
N ALA A 108 -8.14 -13.45 10.19
CA ALA A 108 -8.04 -12.78 8.91
C ALA A 108 -7.29 -13.64 7.88
N THR A 109 -7.58 -13.49 6.59
CA THR A 109 -6.77 -14.14 5.55
C THR A 109 -5.36 -13.52 5.49
N GLN A 110 -4.37 -14.33 5.10
CA GLN A 110 -2.98 -13.89 4.95
C GLN A 110 -2.86 -12.70 3.97
N ILE A 111 -3.68 -12.68 2.91
CA ILE A 111 -3.67 -11.58 1.95
C ILE A 111 -4.26 -10.30 2.54
N PHE A 112 -5.33 -10.38 3.32
CA PHE A 112 -5.88 -9.21 4.01
C PHE A 112 -4.92 -8.71 5.09
N ALA A 113 -4.36 -9.60 5.90
CA ALA A 113 -3.42 -9.25 6.96
C ALA A 113 -2.21 -8.48 6.41
N SER A 114 -1.59 -8.99 5.34
CA SER A 114 -0.38 -8.40 4.76
C SER A 114 -0.61 -7.12 3.94
N ASN A 115 -1.84 -6.84 3.51
CA ASN A 115 -2.14 -5.66 2.68
C ASN A 115 -2.91 -4.57 3.41
N VAL A 116 -3.77 -4.90 4.39
CA VAL A 116 -4.71 -3.96 5.00
C VAL A 116 -4.65 -3.96 6.53
N GLN A 117 -4.82 -5.11 7.19
CA GLN A 117 -5.00 -5.19 8.65
C GLN A 117 -3.91 -4.46 9.43
N GLY A 118 -2.65 -4.73 9.14
CA GLY A 118 -1.54 -4.07 9.85
C GLY A 118 -1.45 -2.57 9.56
N HIS A 119 -1.86 -2.14 8.37
CA HIS A 119 -1.92 -0.73 8.03
C HIS A 119 -3.07 0.00 8.75
N VAL A 120 -4.20 -0.67 8.97
CA VAL A 120 -5.30 -0.15 9.81
C VAL A 120 -4.78 0.10 11.23
N ILE A 121 -4.17 -0.91 11.85
CA ILE A 121 -3.61 -0.79 13.20
C ILE A 121 -2.57 0.33 13.28
N LEU A 122 -1.68 0.42 12.29
CA LEU A 122 -0.62 1.43 12.25
C LEU A 122 -1.18 2.84 12.11
N LEU A 123 -2.08 3.07 11.15
CA LEU A 123 -2.66 4.38 10.89
C LEU A 123 -3.52 4.86 12.06
N ASP A 124 -4.40 4.00 12.58
CA ASP A 124 -5.26 4.32 13.71
C ASP A 124 -4.44 4.63 14.97
N GLY A 125 -3.40 3.83 15.25
CA GLY A 125 -2.52 4.07 16.38
C GLY A 125 -1.79 5.40 16.30
N LEU A 126 -1.27 5.75 15.11
CA LEU A 126 -0.62 7.06 14.89
C LEU A 126 -1.60 8.23 15.02
N ILE A 127 -2.83 8.08 14.51
CA ILE A 127 -3.86 9.13 14.62
C ILE A 127 -4.32 9.29 16.07
N GLN A 128 -4.65 8.20 16.76
CA GLN A 128 -5.12 8.22 18.14
C GLN A 128 -4.08 8.80 19.10
N ALA A 129 -2.80 8.50 18.86
CA ALA A 129 -1.70 9.08 19.64
C ALA A 129 -1.38 10.53 19.22
N GLY A 130 -2.05 11.09 18.22
CA GLY A 130 -1.72 12.40 17.66
C GLY A 130 -0.31 12.46 17.05
N MET A 131 0.23 11.33 16.63
CA MET A 131 1.59 11.22 16.09
C MET A 131 1.65 11.36 14.57
N LEU A 132 0.58 11.20 13.82
CA LEU A 132 0.55 11.57 12.40
C LEU A 132 0.20 13.05 12.25
N LYS A 133 1.07 13.83 11.60
CA LYS A 133 0.95 15.29 11.56
C LYS A 133 0.45 15.86 10.24
N ARG A 134 0.65 15.18 9.09
CA ARG A 134 0.37 15.77 7.78
C ARG A 134 -0.40 14.86 6.84
N ALA A 135 0.21 13.77 6.40
CA ALA A 135 -0.37 12.97 5.32
C ALA A 135 -0.07 11.47 5.45
N ALA A 136 -1.01 10.65 4.95
CA ALA A 136 -0.74 9.24 4.70
C ALA A 136 -1.25 8.81 3.32
N VAL A 137 -0.45 7.99 2.64
CA VAL A 137 -0.80 7.37 1.35
C VAL A 137 -0.83 5.86 1.51
N PHE A 138 -1.95 5.26 1.16
CA PHE A 138 -2.10 3.81 1.04
C PHE A 138 -1.79 3.36 -0.38
N ALA A 139 -0.90 2.40 -0.55
CA ALA A 139 -0.57 1.83 -1.85
C ALA A 139 -1.73 0.96 -2.37
N GLY A 140 -2.53 1.54 -3.23
CA GLY A 140 -3.61 0.89 -3.97
C GLY A 140 -3.11 0.01 -5.11
N SER A 141 -4.05 -0.39 -5.96
CA SER A 141 -3.77 -1.12 -7.21
C SER A 141 -4.96 -0.95 -8.16
N GLU A 142 -4.72 -0.88 -9.46
CA GLU A 142 -5.74 -0.95 -10.49
C GLU A 142 -6.60 -2.23 -10.39
N ALA A 143 -6.07 -3.27 -9.76
CA ALA A 143 -6.81 -4.49 -9.46
C ALA A 143 -8.08 -4.22 -8.64
N ALA A 144 -8.09 -3.21 -7.76
CA ALA A 144 -9.26 -2.84 -6.95
C ALA A 144 -10.50 -2.53 -7.78
N ARG A 145 -10.35 -2.00 -9.00
CA ARG A 145 -11.44 -1.75 -9.95
C ARG A 145 -11.51 -2.76 -11.10
N GLY A 146 -10.52 -3.66 -11.16
CA GLY A 146 -10.31 -4.56 -12.28
C GLY A 146 -9.77 -3.85 -13.54
N VAL A 147 -9.18 -4.64 -14.42
CA VAL A 147 -8.73 -4.21 -15.75
C VAL A 147 -9.07 -5.35 -16.72
N PRO A 148 -10.34 -5.46 -17.17
CA PRO A 148 -10.82 -6.62 -17.93
C PRO A 148 -10.02 -6.91 -19.20
N LYS A 149 -9.59 -5.88 -19.92
CA LYS A 149 -8.74 -6.03 -21.12
C LYS A 149 -7.39 -6.70 -20.84
N LEU A 150 -6.93 -6.67 -19.59
CA LEU A 150 -5.69 -7.31 -19.15
C LEU A 150 -5.95 -8.58 -18.31
N GLY A 151 -7.18 -9.12 -18.38
CA GLY A 151 -7.57 -10.33 -17.65
C GLY A 151 -7.76 -10.15 -16.14
N MET A 152 -7.68 -8.92 -15.61
CA MET A 152 -7.92 -8.64 -14.20
C MET A 152 -9.41 -8.43 -13.95
N LYS A 153 -10.06 -9.41 -13.33
CA LYS A 153 -11.49 -9.35 -13.04
C LYS A 153 -11.79 -8.19 -12.07
N ARG A 154 -12.88 -7.48 -12.34
CA ARG A 154 -13.43 -6.50 -11.40
C ARG A 154 -13.98 -7.23 -10.17
N PRO A 155 -13.65 -6.82 -8.94
CA PRO A 155 -14.34 -7.30 -7.75
C PRO A 155 -15.82 -6.97 -7.85
N THR A 156 -16.68 -7.98 -7.73
CA THR A 156 -18.13 -7.81 -7.73
C THR A 156 -18.63 -7.92 -6.30
N MET A 157 -19.31 -6.88 -5.84
CA MET A 157 -20.01 -6.84 -4.56
C MET A 157 -21.50 -6.78 -4.86
N VAL A 158 -22.31 -7.38 -4.00
CA VAL A 158 -23.79 -7.44 -4.17
C VAL A 158 -24.47 -6.36 -3.33
N THR A 159 -24.07 -6.26 -2.08
CA THR A 159 -24.71 -5.38 -1.09
C THR A 159 -23.83 -4.23 -0.64
N PHE A 160 -22.52 -4.36 -0.76
CA PHE A 160 -21.53 -3.48 -0.13
C PHE A 160 -21.76 -3.30 1.39
N SER A 161 -22.36 -4.30 2.03
CA SER A 161 -22.57 -4.31 3.48
C SER A 161 -21.29 -4.58 4.24
N SER A 162 -21.25 -4.23 5.53
CA SER A 162 -20.09 -4.55 6.39
C SER A 162 -19.87 -6.06 6.50
N ASP A 163 -20.90 -6.90 6.45
CA ASP A 163 -20.76 -8.36 6.46
C ASP A 163 -20.16 -8.89 5.16
N GLU A 164 -20.56 -8.33 4.01
CA GLU A 164 -19.96 -8.70 2.73
C GLU A 164 -18.47 -8.32 2.69
N PHE A 165 -18.12 -7.10 3.13
CA PHE A 165 -16.70 -6.71 3.27
C PHE A 165 -15.94 -7.59 4.27
N ALA A 166 -16.53 -7.94 5.40
CA ALA A 166 -15.90 -8.83 6.38
C ALA A 166 -15.63 -10.22 5.79
N SER A 167 -16.53 -10.73 4.92
CA SER A 167 -16.34 -12.01 4.23
C SER A 167 -15.12 -12.02 3.28
N LEU A 168 -14.70 -10.87 2.79
CA LEU A 168 -13.46 -10.73 2.02
C LEU A 168 -12.23 -10.77 2.92
N CYS A 169 -12.36 -10.24 4.14
CA CYS A 169 -11.25 -10.17 5.10
C CYS A 169 -10.92 -11.54 5.71
N ASP A 170 -11.94 -12.35 6.03
CA ASP A 170 -11.79 -13.69 6.63
C ASP A 170 -11.81 -14.82 5.60
N GLY A 171 -12.03 -14.50 4.32
CA GLY A 171 -12.07 -15.48 3.22
C GLY A 171 -13.35 -16.31 3.14
N SER A 172 -14.36 -16.04 3.97
CA SER A 172 -15.65 -16.76 3.92
C SER A 172 -16.39 -16.53 2.60
N TYR A 173 -16.07 -15.45 1.88
CA TYR A 173 -16.49 -15.22 0.50
C TYR A 173 -16.20 -16.41 -0.43
N PHE A 174 -15.11 -17.17 -0.18
CA PHE A 174 -14.70 -18.30 -1.02
C PHE A 174 -15.19 -19.66 -0.52
N ARG A 175 -16.02 -19.72 0.55
CA ARG A 175 -16.51 -21.02 1.09
C ARG A 175 -17.27 -21.86 0.04
N GLU A 176 -18.09 -21.19 -0.77
CA GLU A 176 -18.89 -21.85 -1.82
C GLU A 176 -18.40 -21.52 -3.23
N ARG A 177 -17.19 -20.94 -3.34
CA ARG A 177 -16.60 -20.52 -4.60
C ARG A 177 -15.21 -21.13 -4.76
N LYS A 178 -14.78 -21.32 -6.00
CA LYS A 178 -13.39 -21.72 -6.25
C LYS A 178 -12.44 -20.66 -5.73
N PRO A 179 -11.46 -21.03 -4.89
CA PRO A 179 -10.43 -20.11 -4.43
C PRO A 179 -9.70 -19.42 -5.61
N ASP A 180 -9.63 -18.09 -5.57
CA ASP A 180 -8.97 -17.27 -6.58
C ASP A 180 -8.14 -16.18 -5.89
N GLY A 181 -6.83 -16.39 -5.80
CA GLY A 181 -5.90 -15.46 -5.14
C GLY A 181 -5.80 -14.10 -5.84
N THR A 182 -6.00 -14.06 -7.16
CA THR A 182 -6.00 -12.81 -7.93
C THR A 182 -7.24 -11.98 -7.61
N LEU A 183 -8.40 -12.63 -7.56
CA LEU A 183 -9.63 -11.96 -7.15
C LEU A 183 -9.54 -11.50 -5.67
N ALA A 184 -9.02 -12.35 -4.79
CA ALA A 184 -8.82 -11.98 -3.38
C ALA A 184 -7.90 -10.75 -3.24
N TYR A 185 -6.82 -10.67 -4.03
CA TYR A 185 -5.96 -9.48 -4.07
C TYR A 185 -6.74 -8.24 -4.52
N SER A 186 -7.52 -8.36 -5.60
CA SER A 186 -8.36 -7.27 -6.09
C SER A 186 -9.36 -6.79 -5.02
N GLN A 187 -9.98 -7.74 -4.32
CA GLN A 187 -10.94 -7.48 -3.25
C GLN A 187 -10.30 -6.75 -2.06
N VAL A 188 -9.17 -7.22 -1.55
CA VAL A 188 -8.51 -6.56 -0.41
C VAL A 188 -7.99 -5.18 -0.76
N LYS A 189 -7.59 -4.94 -2.01
CA LYS A 189 -7.21 -3.59 -2.48
C LYS A 189 -8.42 -2.65 -2.58
N LEU A 190 -9.59 -3.16 -2.95
CA LEU A 190 -10.84 -2.41 -2.91
C LEU A 190 -11.24 -2.05 -1.46
N VAL A 191 -11.23 -3.05 -0.57
CA VAL A 191 -11.50 -2.84 0.87
C VAL A 191 -10.56 -1.77 1.44
N GLY A 192 -9.26 -1.87 1.18
CA GLY A 192 -8.26 -0.91 1.65
C GLY A 192 -8.50 0.51 1.13
N ALA A 193 -8.89 0.67 -0.15
CA ALA A 193 -9.19 1.97 -0.72
C ALA A 193 -10.44 2.60 -0.08
N MET A 194 -11.49 1.83 0.15
CA MET A 194 -12.71 2.30 0.80
C MET A 194 -12.50 2.63 2.27
N TRP A 195 -11.76 1.77 3.01
CA TRP A 195 -11.35 2.06 4.38
C TRP A 195 -10.57 3.38 4.48
N MET A 196 -9.60 3.60 3.61
CA MET A 196 -8.80 4.83 3.61
C MET A 196 -9.66 6.08 3.35
N ALA A 197 -10.65 5.99 2.45
CA ALA A 197 -11.61 7.05 2.20
C ALA A 197 -12.47 7.36 3.43
N ALA A 198 -13.01 6.34 4.10
CA ALA A 198 -13.76 6.50 5.33
C ALA A 198 -12.91 7.13 6.46
N THR A 199 -11.66 6.70 6.60
CA THR A 199 -10.72 7.25 7.60
C THR A 199 -10.44 8.72 7.33
N SER A 200 -10.34 9.14 6.05
CA SER A 200 -10.10 10.53 5.68
C SER A 200 -11.24 11.45 6.11
N HIS A 201 -12.49 11.01 5.97
CA HIS A 201 -13.66 11.81 6.38
C HIS A 201 -13.73 12.05 7.90
N ARG A 202 -13.20 11.09 8.67
CA ARG A 202 -13.15 11.18 10.14
C ARG A 202 -11.98 12.00 10.64
N ASN A 203 -11.00 12.28 9.77
CA ASN A 203 -9.77 13.01 10.11
C ASN A 203 -9.51 14.14 9.10
N PRO A 204 -10.38 15.18 9.01
CA PRO A 204 -10.30 16.22 7.97
C PRO A 204 -9.04 17.08 8.07
N GLY A 205 -8.35 17.07 9.21
CA GLY A 205 -7.06 17.77 9.41
C GLY A 205 -5.86 17.06 8.79
N LEU A 206 -6.02 15.81 8.33
CA LEU A 206 -4.98 15.01 7.70
C LEU A 206 -5.27 14.79 6.22
N LYS A 207 -4.23 14.76 5.40
CA LYS A 207 -4.35 14.36 4.01
C LYS A 207 -4.21 12.84 3.89
N LEU A 208 -5.31 12.13 3.70
CA LEU A 208 -5.36 10.67 3.63
C LEU A 208 -5.96 10.23 2.30
N LEU A 209 -5.22 9.50 1.48
CA LEU A 209 -5.71 9.03 0.18
C LEU A 209 -5.05 7.72 -0.26
N THR A 210 -5.65 7.08 -1.25
CA THR A 210 -5.12 5.87 -1.87
C THR A 210 -4.50 6.19 -3.22
N VAL A 211 -3.29 5.68 -3.48
CA VAL A 211 -2.61 5.85 -4.78
C VAL A 211 -2.10 4.52 -5.28
N SER A 212 -2.44 4.16 -6.51
CA SER A 212 -1.79 3.02 -7.17
C SER A 212 -0.42 3.43 -7.74
N PRO A 213 0.64 2.70 -7.41
CA PRO A 213 1.93 2.89 -8.08
C PRO A 213 1.90 2.48 -9.55
N GLY A 214 0.81 1.88 -10.02
CA GLY A 214 0.70 1.27 -11.34
C GLY A 214 1.43 -0.07 -11.42
N ASN A 215 1.39 -0.69 -12.59
CA ASN A 215 2.18 -1.90 -12.85
C ASN A 215 3.67 -1.50 -12.92
N THR A 216 4.46 -2.00 -11.99
CA THR A 216 5.83 -1.52 -11.76
C THR A 216 6.82 -2.66 -11.89
N SER A 217 7.86 -2.48 -12.73
CA SER A 217 8.99 -3.41 -12.84
C SER A 217 9.87 -3.38 -11.58
N GLY A 218 10.60 -4.46 -11.33
CA GLY A 218 11.54 -4.53 -10.20
C GLY A 218 10.89 -4.83 -8.85
N THR A 219 9.59 -5.15 -8.82
CA THR A 219 8.90 -5.64 -7.62
C THR A 219 9.10 -7.15 -7.43
N GLU A 220 9.00 -7.66 -6.19
CA GLU A 220 9.17 -9.09 -5.90
C GLU A 220 7.97 -9.97 -6.37
N VAL A 221 7.07 -9.47 -7.21
CA VAL A 221 5.89 -10.20 -7.73
C VAL A 221 6.26 -11.52 -8.41
N THR A 222 7.46 -11.62 -8.98
CA THR A 222 7.96 -12.83 -9.65
C THR A 222 8.69 -13.81 -8.72
N ARG A 223 8.68 -13.57 -7.40
CA ARG A 223 9.48 -14.32 -6.42
C ARG A 223 9.15 -15.82 -6.40
N ASP A 224 7.89 -16.16 -6.56
CA ASP A 224 7.39 -17.54 -6.46
C ASP A 224 7.34 -18.28 -7.81
N MET A 225 7.87 -17.67 -8.89
CA MET A 225 7.92 -18.28 -10.22
C MET A 225 9.16 -19.19 -10.41
N PRO A 226 9.07 -20.22 -11.27
CA PRO A 226 10.23 -21.08 -11.61
C PRO A 226 11.42 -20.27 -12.12
N LEU A 227 12.62 -20.71 -11.73
CA LEU A 227 13.87 -19.97 -11.92
C LEU A 227 14.12 -19.48 -13.36
N PRO A 228 13.95 -20.27 -14.43
CA PRO A 228 14.21 -19.84 -15.82
C PRO A 228 13.21 -18.75 -16.26
N ILE A 229 11.92 -18.90 -15.91
CA ILE A 229 10.88 -17.91 -16.23
C ILE A 229 11.12 -16.61 -15.47
N ARG A 230 11.50 -16.73 -14.20
CA ARG A 230 11.83 -15.58 -13.36
C ARG A 230 13.05 -14.81 -13.89
N LEU A 231 14.06 -15.53 -14.38
CA LEU A 231 15.25 -14.89 -14.94
C LEU A 231 14.90 -14.10 -16.21
N LEU A 232 14.21 -14.73 -17.17
CA LEU A 232 13.77 -14.08 -18.40
C LEU A 232 12.87 -12.85 -18.12
N LEU A 233 11.92 -12.99 -17.22
CA LEU A 233 11.04 -11.88 -16.80
C LEU A 233 11.85 -10.75 -16.17
N LYS A 234 12.79 -11.05 -15.24
CA LYS A 234 13.53 -10.01 -14.52
C LYS A 234 14.59 -9.32 -15.36
N THR A 235 15.22 -10.01 -16.31
CA THR A 235 16.38 -9.45 -17.05
C THR A 235 16.00 -8.78 -18.35
N VAL A 236 14.95 -9.21 -19.03
CA VAL A 236 14.61 -8.72 -20.37
C VAL A 236 13.18 -8.20 -20.44
N LEU A 237 12.19 -9.02 -20.05
CA LEU A 237 10.80 -8.70 -20.32
C LEU A 237 10.31 -7.51 -19.47
N MET A 238 10.50 -7.55 -18.15
CA MET A 238 10.03 -6.51 -17.24
C MET A 238 10.84 -5.20 -17.30
N PRO A 239 12.19 -5.19 -17.41
CA PRO A 239 12.93 -3.93 -17.42
C PRO A 239 13.03 -3.25 -18.78
N ILE A 240 12.84 -3.99 -19.89
CA ILE A 240 13.08 -3.47 -21.25
C ILE A 240 11.82 -3.50 -22.10
N VAL A 241 11.22 -4.69 -22.30
CA VAL A 241 10.14 -4.87 -23.27
C VAL A 241 8.83 -4.27 -22.79
N LEU A 242 8.39 -4.60 -21.59
CA LEU A 242 7.10 -4.12 -21.07
C LEU A 242 7.06 -2.61 -20.80
N PRO A 243 8.12 -1.95 -20.30
CA PRO A 243 8.17 -0.49 -20.24
C PRO A 243 8.14 0.19 -21.61
N ALA A 244 8.85 -0.37 -22.60
CA ALA A 244 8.83 0.14 -23.97
C ALA A 244 7.44 0.06 -24.62
N LEU A 245 6.63 -0.93 -24.22
CA LEU A 245 5.23 -1.08 -24.66
C LEU A 245 4.25 -0.25 -23.79
N GLY A 246 4.72 0.54 -22.82
CA GLY A 246 3.86 1.30 -21.92
C GLY A 246 3.03 0.45 -20.96
N MET A 247 3.35 -0.82 -20.79
CA MET A 247 2.60 -1.76 -19.95
C MET A 247 3.07 -1.81 -18.50
N VAL A 248 4.29 -1.32 -18.24
CA VAL A 248 4.93 -1.36 -16.92
C VAL A 248 5.67 -0.04 -16.68
N HIS A 249 5.52 0.54 -15.50
CA HIS A 249 6.36 1.64 -15.07
C HIS A 249 7.73 1.16 -14.61
N ARG A 250 8.73 2.01 -14.70
CA ARG A 250 9.95 1.86 -13.91
C ARG A 250 9.62 2.09 -12.42
N VAL A 251 10.44 1.54 -11.54
CA VAL A 251 10.21 1.64 -10.08
C VAL A 251 10.20 3.09 -9.58
N ASP A 252 10.97 3.96 -10.23
CA ASP A 252 11.03 5.39 -9.92
C ASP A 252 9.69 6.11 -10.20
N ALA A 253 9.02 5.78 -11.30
CA ALA A 253 7.71 6.34 -11.61
C ALA A 253 6.62 5.85 -10.64
N GLY A 254 6.64 4.55 -10.27
CA GLY A 254 5.70 4.02 -9.30
C GLY A 254 5.87 4.63 -7.90
N ALA A 255 7.11 4.82 -7.45
CA ALA A 255 7.42 5.53 -6.21
C ALA A 255 7.00 7.02 -6.29
N GLY A 256 7.28 7.67 -7.42
CA GLY A 256 6.90 9.06 -7.68
C GLY A 256 5.41 9.30 -7.50
N ARG A 257 4.53 8.36 -7.92
CA ARG A 257 3.09 8.47 -7.72
C ARG A 257 2.69 8.48 -6.24
N LEU A 258 3.30 7.61 -5.40
CA LEU A 258 3.02 7.60 -3.96
C LEU A 258 3.48 8.92 -3.31
N ILE A 259 4.63 9.44 -3.73
CA ILE A 259 5.16 10.72 -3.25
C ILE A 259 4.28 11.89 -3.73
N GLU A 260 3.78 11.83 -4.97
CA GLU A 260 2.80 12.78 -5.49
C GLU A 260 1.52 12.79 -4.63
N GLY A 261 1.05 11.61 -4.19
CA GLY A 261 -0.05 11.49 -3.22
C GLY A 261 0.18 12.30 -1.96
N LEU A 262 1.39 12.30 -1.40
CA LEU A 262 1.72 13.09 -0.23
C LEU A 262 1.74 14.60 -0.50
N ASN A 263 2.31 15.03 -1.63
CA ASN A 263 2.75 16.40 -1.83
C ASN A 263 1.89 17.23 -2.79
N ASN A 264 1.15 16.60 -3.73
CA ASN A 264 0.34 17.32 -4.70
C ASN A 264 -0.99 17.80 -4.07
N GLY A 265 -1.10 19.11 -3.83
CA GLY A 265 -2.29 19.73 -3.24
C GLY A 265 -3.56 19.63 -4.12
N ALA A 266 -3.43 19.32 -5.41
CA ALA A 266 -4.58 19.13 -6.30
C ALA A 266 -5.27 17.76 -6.10
N LEU A 267 -4.58 16.78 -5.52
CA LEU A 267 -5.17 15.48 -5.21
C LEU A 267 -6.04 15.60 -3.95
N LYS A 268 -7.33 15.27 -4.12
CA LYS A 268 -8.36 15.39 -3.08
C LYS A 268 -8.20 14.32 -2.00
N ASN A 269 -8.53 14.71 -0.79
CA ASN A 269 -8.55 13.82 0.37
C ASN A 269 -9.63 12.73 0.20
N GLY A 270 -9.35 11.51 0.67
CA GLY A 270 -10.26 10.36 0.60
C GLY A 270 -10.42 9.71 -0.78
N VAL A 271 -9.76 10.23 -1.81
CA VAL A 271 -9.90 9.73 -3.18
C VAL A 271 -8.87 8.64 -3.48
N PHE A 272 -9.27 7.67 -4.29
CA PHE A 272 -8.38 6.67 -4.86
C PHE A 272 -7.93 7.11 -6.26
N TYR A 273 -6.64 7.33 -6.41
CA TYR A 273 -5.99 7.68 -7.68
C TYR A 273 -5.22 6.50 -8.27
N ALA A 274 -5.46 6.21 -9.53
CA ALA A 274 -4.76 5.19 -10.30
C ALA A 274 -4.78 5.53 -11.80
N SER A 275 -4.18 4.67 -12.62
CA SER A 275 -4.17 4.83 -14.08
C SER A 275 -5.59 4.89 -14.68
N LYS A 276 -5.74 5.45 -15.88
CA LYS A 276 -7.00 5.47 -16.63
C LYS A 276 -7.56 4.06 -16.86
N ALA A 277 -8.82 3.98 -17.28
CA ALA A 277 -9.45 2.72 -17.65
C ALA A 277 -8.59 1.93 -18.65
N ASP A 278 -8.60 0.60 -18.50
CA ASP A 278 -7.89 -0.33 -19.38
C ASP A 278 -6.36 -0.18 -19.45
N THR A 279 -5.76 0.63 -18.58
CA THR A 279 -4.31 0.82 -18.48
C THR A 279 -3.79 0.55 -17.07
N LEU A 280 -2.50 0.23 -16.98
CA LEU A 280 -1.78 0.06 -15.71
C LEU A 280 -0.69 1.11 -15.53
N THR A 281 -0.60 2.07 -16.46
CA THR A 281 0.41 3.13 -16.53
C THR A 281 -0.22 4.43 -16.99
N GLY A 282 0.57 5.51 -17.06
CA GLY A 282 0.11 6.83 -17.54
C GLY A 282 -0.39 7.73 -16.40
N PRO A 283 -1.09 8.83 -16.71
CA PRO A 283 -1.57 9.78 -15.72
C PRO A 283 -2.54 9.15 -14.72
N MET A 284 -2.49 9.61 -13.48
CA MET A 284 -3.45 9.22 -12.44
C MET A 284 -4.75 10.00 -12.60
N ILE A 285 -5.87 9.30 -12.44
CA ILE A 285 -7.22 9.88 -12.38
C ILE A 285 -7.96 9.38 -11.14
N ASP A 286 -9.01 10.07 -10.75
CA ASP A 286 -9.96 9.62 -9.74
C ASP A 286 -10.64 8.33 -10.19
N GLN A 287 -10.50 7.26 -9.43
CA GLN A 287 -11.04 5.96 -9.81
C GLN A 287 -12.56 5.86 -9.64
N SER A 288 -13.20 6.82 -8.96
CA SER A 288 -14.66 6.89 -8.92
C SER A 288 -15.28 7.25 -10.27
N GLU A 289 -14.52 7.81 -11.21
CA GLU A 289 -14.93 7.99 -12.61
C GLU A 289 -15.14 6.65 -13.34
N ILE A 290 -14.49 5.56 -12.89
CA ILE A 290 -14.57 4.23 -13.48
C ILE A 290 -15.45 3.29 -12.63
N MET A 291 -15.42 3.47 -11.31
CA MET A 291 -16.14 2.69 -10.31
C MET A 291 -16.83 3.65 -9.32
N PRO A 292 -18.03 4.15 -9.64
CA PRO A 292 -18.73 5.16 -8.84
C PRO A 292 -18.96 4.74 -7.38
N GLU A 293 -19.02 3.45 -7.11
CA GLU A 293 -19.15 2.87 -5.77
C GLU A 293 -18.03 3.33 -4.81
N LEU A 294 -16.85 3.64 -5.35
CA LEU A 294 -15.73 4.18 -4.57
C LEU A 294 -16.02 5.53 -3.91
N ALA A 295 -16.93 6.33 -4.49
CA ALA A 295 -17.36 7.61 -3.93
C ALA A 295 -18.56 7.48 -2.97
N ASN A 296 -19.15 6.29 -2.83
CA ASN A 296 -20.30 6.08 -1.96
C ASN A 296 -19.88 6.02 -0.50
N ARG A 297 -20.27 7.01 0.29
CA ARG A 297 -19.87 7.15 1.69
C ARG A 297 -20.36 6.01 2.57
N ALA A 298 -21.59 5.52 2.36
CA ALA A 298 -22.12 4.39 3.13
C ALA A 298 -21.30 3.11 2.89
N TYR A 299 -20.86 2.86 1.65
CA TYR A 299 -19.99 1.73 1.32
C TYR A 299 -18.61 1.86 1.94
N GLN A 300 -18.06 3.07 1.95
CA GLN A 300 -16.78 3.37 2.62
C GLN A 300 -16.88 3.11 4.14
N ASP A 301 -17.97 3.56 4.77
CA ASP A 301 -18.21 3.36 6.21
C ASP A 301 -18.41 1.87 6.54
N ASN A 302 -19.11 1.11 5.69
CA ASN A 302 -19.27 -0.34 5.83
C ASN A 302 -17.92 -1.09 5.70
N ALA A 303 -17.08 -0.68 4.75
CA ALA A 303 -15.73 -1.24 4.62
C ALA A 303 -14.88 -0.94 5.86
N ASN A 304 -14.97 0.28 6.38
CA ASN A 304 -14.26 0.66 7.61
C ASN A 304 -14.75 -0.15 8.81
N GLU A 305 -16.05 -0.35 9.00
CA GLU A 305 -16.60 -1.21 10.06
C GLU A 305 -16.07 -2.64 9.92
N ALA A 306 -16.09 -3.19 8.71
CA ALA A 306 -15.64 -4.54 8.44
C ALA A 306 -14.17 -4.77 8.80
N VAL A 307 -13.25 -3.87 8.39
CA VAL A 307 -11.82 -4.04 8.69
C VAL A 307 -11.54 -3.96 10.19
N HIS A 308 -12.32 -3.15 10.93
CA HIS A 308 -12.14 -3.01 12.38
C HIS A 308 -12.59 -4.24 13.19
N ARG A 309 -13.34 -5.16 12.61
CA ARG A 309 -13.65 -6.46 13.25
C ARG A 309 -12.40 -7.34 13.44
N PHE A 310 -11.31 -7.04 12.74
CA PHE A 310 -10.07 -7.85 12.73
C PHE A 310 -8.87 -7.16 13.38
N VAL A 311 -9.02 -5.96 13.95
CA VAL A 311 -7.89 -5.18 14.52
C VAL A 311 -7.90 -5.07 16.05
N GLY A 312 -8.87 -5.73 16.69
CA GLY A 312 -9.02 -5.79 18.15
C GLY A 312 -7.87 -6.49 18.89
#